data_72a756eec308ec21f3bf4e6d0532ec7d
#
_entry.id   72a756eec308ec21f3bf4e6d0532ec7d
#
_cell.length_a   1.000
_cell.length_b   1.000
_cell.length_c   1.000
_cell.angle_alpha   90.00
_cell.angle_beta   90.00
_cell.angle_gamma   90.00
#
_symmetry.space_group_name_H-M   'P 1'
#
loop_
_entity.id
_entity.type
_entity.pdbx_description
1 polymer ?
#
loop_
_entity_poly.entity_id
_entity_poly.type
_entity_poly.pdbx_seq_one_letter_code
_entity_poly.pdbx_strand_id
1 'polypeptide(L)'
;MSGNGASIVCVIAESGSLISIVLEFVRSPAAPQRYHAHMRASAQDPISALAQRGFDIEYRSHAKSILIGDFGPQLKELAGVLSDLSLPITEIIGSGGGETRFTQRTRRALTQLGWVKHQFVVTKNIDGMEREATSHEVDHVRRVPAVGTIGCEIEWNNKDPFFDRDLENFKRLHAEGAISVGVILTRGSSLQAGMRGLVREFAQTRRVTDFDSLSALGVLPTPKQIRNIRQRVEREQDPVDFAGAWTDNFVSNKFGAATTHWEKLQARVARGVGNPCPLLLIGLPASIVVFDNARVEPLDEDSDDLKADR
;
A
#
# COMPACT_ATOMS: atom_id res chain seq x y z
N MET A 1 -12.79 28.32 -35.17
CA MET A 1 -12.31 27.65 -36.38
C MET A 1 -11.23 28.50 -37.01
N SER A 2 -9.99 28.15 -36.85
CA SER A 2 -8.88 28.52 -37.76
C SER A 2 -7.69 27.65 -37.38
N GLY A 3 -7.49 26.61 -38.18
CA GLY A 3 -6.36 25.72 -38.06
C GLY A 3 -5.12 26.39 -38.64
N ASN A 4 -4.05 26.43 -37.85
CA ASN A 4 -2.73 26.72 -38.35
C ASN A 4 -2.12 25.44 -38.91
N GLY A 5 -2.27 25.24 -40.22
CA GLY A 5 -1.59 24.19 -40.95
C GLY A 5 -0.18 24.64 -41.30
N ALA A 6 0.83 23.88 -40.91
CA ALA A 6 2.16 23.97 -41.49
C ALA A 6 2.12 23.32 -42.87
N SER A 7 2.37 24.08 -43.93
CA SER A 7 2.45 23.57 -45.31
C SER A 7 3.93 23.21 -45.58
N ILE A 8 4.18 21.98 -45.97
CA ILE A 8 5.47 21.52 -46.50
C ILE A 8 5.34 21.67 -48.04
N VAL A 9 6.14 22.54 -48.59
CA VAL A 9 6.29 22.65 -50.08
C VAL A 9 7.54 21.90 -50.48
N CYS A 10 7.36 20.82 -51.23
CA CYS A 10 8.47 20.07 -51.83
C CYS A 10 8.67 20.59 -53.27
N VAL A 11 9.78 21.20 -53.57
CA VAL A 11 10.17 21.59 -54.95
C VAL A 11 11.22 20.56 -55.42
N ILE A 12 10.85 19.76 -56.43
CA ILE A 12 11.76 18.87 -57.15
C ILE A 12 12.30 19.59 -58.36
N ALA A 13 13.61 19.85 -58.40
CA ALA A 13 14.31 20.32 -59.61
C ALA A 13 15.17 19.16 -60.16
N GLU A 14 14.83 18.66 -61.34
CA GLU A 14 15.67 17.73 -62.08
C GLU A 14 16.73 18.50 -62.90
N SER A 15 17.99 18.31 -62.50
CA SER A 15 19.14 18.50 -63.41
C SER A 15 20.17 17.43 -63.05
N GLY A 16 20.52 16.62 -64.01
CA GLY A 16 21.25 15.39 -63.93
C GLY A 16 22.38 15.34 -62.89
N SER A 17 22.35 14.28 -62.09
CA SER A 17 23.46 13.84 -61.23
C SER A 17 23.69 14.65 -59.96
N LEU A 18 22.81 14.60 -59.05
CA LEU A 18 22.88 14.74 -57.57
C LEU A 18 21.59 15.39 -57.05
N ILE A 19 20.79 14.63 -56.30
CA ILE A 19 19.59 15.16 -55.62
C ILE A 19 20.08 15.83 -54.33
N SER A 20 20.07 17.17 -54.31
CA SER A 20 20.26 17.94 -53.08
C SER A 20 18.89 18.36 -52.56
N ILE A 21 18.50 17.83 -51.40
CA ILE A 21 17.28 18.27 -50.71
C ILE A 21 17.65 19.48 -49.84
N VAL A 22 17.22 20.69 -50.25
CA VAL A 22 17.31 21.88 -49.40
C VAL A 22 16.04 22.04 -48.63
N LEU A 23 16.07 21.85 -47.35
CA LEU A 23 14.94 22.15 -46.43
C LEU A 23 15.06 23.60 -45.98
N GLU A 24 14.33 24.50 -46.62
CA GLU A 24 14.13 25.87 -46.11
C GLU A 24 13.03 25.90 -45.04
N PHE A 25 13.43 26.15 -43.82
CA PHE A 25 12.52 26.46 -42.74
C PHE A 25 12.12 27.94 -42.82
N VAL A 26 10.96 28.25 -43.36
CA VAL A 26 10.34 29.58 -43.23
C VAL A 26 9.77 29.70 -41.82
N ARG A 27 10.53 30.39 -40.97
CA ARG A 27 10.01 30.81 -39.66
C ARG A 27 8.97 31.92 -39.85
N SER A 28 7.70 31.60 -39.70
CA SER A 28 6.69 32.61 -39.43
C SER A 28 7.00 33.24 -38.05
N PRO A 29 6.94 34.57 -37.90
CA PRO A 29 7.11 35.21 -36.61
C PRO A 29 5.90 34.87 -35.75
N ALA A 30 6.02 33.82 -34.94
CA ALA A 30 5.04 33.53 -33.91
C ALA A 30 5.08 34.69 -32.89
N ALA A 31 3.96 35.39 -32.77
CA ALA A 31 3.73 36.29 -31.66
C ALA A 31 4.12 35.58 -30.35
N PRO A 32 4.73 36.28 -29.38
CA PRO A 32 5.11 35.65 -28.13
C PRO A 32 3.85 35.11 -27.46
N GLN A 33 3.66 33.80 -27.52
CA GLN A 33 2.72 33.14 -26.63
C GLN A 33 3.13 33.51 -25.22
N ARG A 34 2.38 34.40 -24.60
CA ARG A 34 2.44 34.60 -23.17
C ARG A 34 2.13 33.24 -22.56
N TYR A 35 3.16 32.54 -22.15
CA TYR A 35 3.02 31.49 -21.18
C TYR A 35 2.40 32.15 -19.95
N HIS A 36 1.07 32.15 -19.88
CA HIS A 36 0.42 32.26 -18.60
C HIS A 36 0.87 31.01 -17.83
N ALA A 37 1.96 31.15 -17.10
CA ALA A 37 2.20 30.34 -15.93
C ALA A 37 0.95 30.56 -15.07
N HIS A 38 -0.06 29.71 -15.28
CA HIS A 38 -1.00 29.45 -14.20
C HIS A 38 -0.10 28.96 -13.08
N MET A 39 0.26 29.85 -12.16
CA MET A 39 0.62 29.46 -10.82
C MET A 39 -0.58 28.65 -10.34
N ARG A 40 -0.52 27.32 -10.56
CA ARG A 40 -1.42 26.41 -9.87
C ARG A 40 -1.18 26.77 -8.40
N ALA A 41 -2.20 27.33 -7.74
CA ALA A 41 -2.23 27.41 -6.30
C ALA A 41 -1.70 26.07 -5.84
N SER A 42 -0.65 26.04 -5.03
CA SER A 42 0.06 24.82 -4.65
C SER A 42 -1.01 23.83 -4.18
N ALA A 43 -1.28 22.82 -5.01
CA ALA A 43 -2.32 21.85 -4.69
C ALA A 43 -1.90 21.26 -3.35
N GLN A 44 -2.70 21.52 -2.32
CA GLN A 44 -2.37 21.10 -0.97
C GLN A 44 -2.31 19.58 -0.98
N ASP A 45 -1.21 19.02 -0.52
CA ASP A 45 -1.03 17.57 -0.40
C ASP A 45 -2.04 17.02 0.63
N PRO A 46 -3.10 16.30 0.21
CA PRO A 46 -4.12 15.82 1.14
C PRO A 46 -3.57 14.78 2.12
N ILE A 47 -2.46 14.14 1.79
CA ILE A 47 -1.78 13.17 2.67
C ILE A 47 -1.05 13.88 3.82
N SER A 48 -0.66 15.15 3.66
CA SER A 48 0.01 15.88 4.74
C SER A 48 -0.85 16.02 6.00
N ALA A 49 -2.17 16.06 5.87
CA ALA A 49 -3.09 16.09 7.01
C ALA A 49 -3.07 14.77 7.80
N LEU A 50 -2.81 13.64 7.16
CA LEU A 50 -2.66 12.34 7.82
C LEU A 50 -1.40 12.31 8.70
N ALA A 51 -0.30 12.92 8.26
CA ALA A 51 0.91 13.01 9.07
C ALA A 51 0.66 13.75 10.40
N GLN A 52 -0.19 14.79 10.40
CA GLN A 52 -0.60 15.48 11.63
C GLN A 52 -1.43 14.60 12.57
N ARG A 53 -2.05 13.56 12.06
CA ARG A 53 -2.80 12.55 12.83
C ARG A 53 -1.93 11.37 13.28
N GLY A 54 -0.62 11.42 13.01
CA GLY A 54 0.35 10.43 13.44
C GLY A 54 0.63 9.31 12.43
N PHE A 55 0.11 9.41 11.19
CA PHE A 55 0.51 8.49 10.13
C PHE A 55 1.97 8.71 9.76
N ASP A 56 2.72 7.63 9.56
CA ASP A 56 4.03 7.72 8.92
C ASP A 56 3.83 7.88 7.41
N ILE A 57 4.46 8.87 6.81
CA ILE A 57 4.34 9.18 5.38
C ILE A 57 5.72 9.34 4.79
N GLU A 58 5.99 8.61 3.70
CA GLU A 58 7.23 8.73 2.96
C GLU A 58 6.98 8.66 1.45
N TYR A 59 7.54 9.62 0.71
CA TYR A 59 7.53 9.63 -0.74
C TYR A 59 8.93 9.31 -1.28
N ARG A 60 9.00 8.44 -2.27
CA ARG A 60 10.23 8.07 -2.97
C ARG A 60 10.14 8.33 -4.47
N SER A 61 11.29 8.51 -5.12
CA SER A 61 11.42 8.58 -6.59
C SER A 61 10.40 9.55 -7.23
N HIS A 62 10.25 10.77 -6.70
CA HIS A 62 9.34 11.82 -7.18
C HIS A 62 7.83 11.51 -7.08
N ALA A 63 7.42 10.46 -6.35
CA ALA A 63 6.01 10.08 -6.21
C ALA A 63 5.11 11.24 -5.76
N LYS A 64 5.61 12.14 -4.88
CA LYS A 64 4.86 13.31 -4.42
C LYS A 64 4.44 14.21 -5.58
N SER A 65 5.37 14.54 -6.46
CA SER A 65 5.10 15.42 -7.60
C SER A 65 4.13 14.79 -8.59
N ILE A 66 4.28 13.49 -8.85
CA ILE A 66 3.41 12.74 -9.75
C ILE A 66 1.98 12.66 -9.15
N LEU A 67 1.86 12.27 -7.88
CA LEU A 67 0.56 12.10 -7.23
C LEU A 67 -0.20 13.43 -7.10
N ILE A 68 0.47 14.52 -6.72
CA ILE A 68 -0.17 15.84 -6.61
C ILE A 68 -0.50 16.42 -7.98
N GLY A 69 0.42 16.26 -8.96
CA GLY A 69 0.28 16.83 -10.30
C GLY A 69 -0.74 16.11 -11.17
N ASP A 70 -0.65 14.79 -11.22
CA ASP A 70 -1.37 13.97 -12.18
C ASP A 70 -2.55 13.20 -11.55
N PHE A 71 -2.47 12.83 -10.28
CA PHE A 71 -3.44 11.99 -9.57
C PHE A 71 -4.09 12.68 -8.36
N GLY A 72 -4.19 14.01 -8.37
CA GLY A 72 -4.73 14.78 -7.23
C GLY A 72 -6.10 14.31 -6.72
N PRO A 73 -7.10 14.00 -7.58
CA PRO A 73 -8.38 13.43 -7.17
C PRO A 73 -8.21 12.07 -6.48
N GLN A 74 -7.39 11.16 -7.02
CA GLN A 74 -7.16 9.82 -6.48
C GLN A 74 -6.40 9.86 -5.15
N LEU A 75 -5.50 10.82 -5.01
CA LEU A 75 -4.79 11.07 -3.76
C LEU A 75 -5.76 11.56 -2.66
N LYS A 76 -6.78 12.34 -3.03
CA LYS A 76 -7.88 12.73 -2.12
C LYS A 76 -8.79 11.56 -1.77
N GLU A 77 -9.10 10.68 -2.73
CA GLU A 77 -9.84 9.43 -2.48
C GLU A 77 -9.13 8.61 -1.40
N LEU A 78 -7.83 8.36 -1.58
CA LEU A 78 -7.02 7.60 -0.63
C LEU A 78 -6.95 8.30 0.74
N ALA A 79 -6.67 9.60 0.77
CA ALA A 79 -6.62 10.37 2.02
C ALA A 79 -7.97 10.37 2.77
N GLY A 80 -9.09 10.43 2.04
CA GLY A 80 -10.43 10.33 2.62
C GLY A 80 -10.65 8.97 3.29
N VAL A 81 -10.40 7.87 2.58
CA VAL A 81 -10.53 6.52 3.16
C VAL A 81 -9.66 6.38 4.41
N LEU A 82 -8.39 6.83 4.36
CA LEU A 82 -7.47 6.73 5.50
C LEU A 82 -7.88 7.64 6.66
N SER A 83 -8.49 8.79 6.38
CA SER A 83 -9.01 9.68 7.42
C SER A 83 -10.18 9.10 8.19
N ASP A 84 -10.99 8.28 7.54
CA ASP A 84 -12.18 7.66 8.14
C ASP A 84 -11.87 6.32 8.82
N LEU A 85 -10.60 5.87 8.77
CA LEU A 85 -10.23 4.60 9.39
C LEU A 85 -10.37 4.64 10.91
N SER A 86 -11.01 3.60 11.43
CA SER A 86 -10.98 3.21 12.84
C SER A 86 -10.67 1.73 12.94
N LEU A 87 -9.86 1.35 13.93
CA LEU A 87 -9.44 -0.02 14.16
C LEU A 87 -9.91 -0.48 15.54
N PRO A 88 -11.07 -1.16 15.65
CA PRO A 88 -11.51 -1.74 16.89
C PRO A 88 -10.47 -2.68 17.49
N ILE A 89 -10.22 -2.56 18.79
CA ILE A 89 -9.23 -3.42 19.47
C ILE A 89 -9.58 -4.90 19.34
N THR A 90 -10.88 -5.22 19.27
CA THR A 90 -11.34 -6.61 19.08
C THR A 90 -10.92 -7.19 17.72
N GLU A 91 -10.72 -6.36 16.69
CA GLU A 91 -10.21 -6.82 15.39
C GLU A 91 -8.68 -7.05 15.40
N ILE A 92 -7.95 -6.34 16.27
CA ILE A 92 -6.54 -6.64 16.53
C ILE A 92 -6.43 -7.99 17.25
N ILE A 93 -7.27 -8.22 18.26
CA ILE A 93 -7.29 -9.43 19.09
C ILE A 93 -7.82 -10.64 18.31
N GLY A 94 -8.72 -10.45 17.36
CA GLY A 94 -9.30 -11.52 16.56
C GLY A 94 -8.23 -12.45 16.00
N SER A 95 -8.49 -13.74 16.06
CA SER A 95 -7.59 -14.80 15.60
C SER A 95 -8.22 -15.53 14.42
N GLY A 96 -7.38 -16.02 13.52
CA GLY A 96 -7.76 -16.74 12.31
C GLY A 96 -6.72 -16.56 11.22
N GLY A 97 -6.79 -17.33 10.16
CA GLY A 97 -5.84 -17.33 9.04
C GLY A 97 -6.25 -16.46 7.85
N GLY A 98 -7.40 -15.79 7.92
CA GLY A 98 -7.93 -14.99 6.80
C GLY A 98 -7.60 -13.50 6.89
N GLU A 99 -8.08 -12.74 5.91
CA GLU A 99 -8.01 -11.30 5.85
C GLU A 99 -8.74 -10.65 7.03
N THR A 100 -8.11 -9.69 7.71
CA THR A 100 -8.74 -9.03 8.86
C THR A 100 -9.95 -8.20 8.45
N ARG A 101 -10.95 -8.07 9.34
CA ARG A 101 -12.13 -7.21 9.08
C ARG A 101 -11.75 -5.77 8.77
N PHE A 102 -10.71 -5.28 9.43
CA PHE A 102 -10.13 -3.97 9.12
C PHE A 102 -9.66 -3.88 7.68
N THR A 103 -8.89 -4.84 7.20
CA THR A 103 -8.40 -4.88 5.81
C THR A 103 -9.57 -5.00 4.83
N GLN A 104 -10.54 -5.86 5.12
CA GLN A 104 -11.77 -6.01 4.30
C GLN A 104 -12.57 -4.70 4.20
N ARG A 105 -12.73 -3.96 5.32
CA ARG A 105 -13.43 -2.66 5.27
C ARG A 105 -12.66 -1.64 4.45
N THR A 106 -11.35 -1.57 4.62
CA THR A 106 -10.49 -0.67 3.84
C THR A 106 -10.57 -1.01 2.36
N ARG A 107 -10.48 -2.29 2.00
CA ARG A 107 -10.65 -2.79 0.62
C ARG A 107 -12.00 -2.38 0.04
N ARG A 108 -13.10 -2.61 0.77
CA ARG A 108 -14.45 -2.22 0.31
C ARG A 108 -14.57 -0.72 0.06
N ALA A 109 -14.04 0.11 0.97
CA ALA A 109 -14.05 1.57 0.80
C ALA A 109 -13.26 2.01 -0.44
N LEU A 110 -12.08 1.44 -0.67
CA LEU A 110 -11.29 1.70 -1.87
C LEU A 110 -12.00 1.21 -3.15
N THR A 111 -12.60 0.01 -3.10
CA THR A 111 -13.33 -0.56 -4.26
C THR A 111 -14.50 0.32 -4.68
N GLN A 112 -15.26 0.89 -3.73
CA GLN A 112 -16.35 1.82 -4.03
C GLN A 112 -15.88 3.08 -4.78
N LEU A 113 -14.61 3.46 -4.63
CA LEU A 113 -13.98 4.58 -5.34
C LEU A 113 -13.27 4.16 -6.64
N GLY A 114 -13.42 2.89 -7.03
CA GLY A 114 -12.84 2.36 -8.27
C GLY A 114 -11.40 1.87 -8.16
N TRP A 115 -10.92 1.64 -6.94
CA TRP A 115 -9.67 0.92 -6.69
C TRP A 115 -9.99 -0.58 -6.66
N VAL A 116 -9.69 -1.29 -7.73
CA VAL A 116 -10.10 -2.68 -7.90
C VAL A 116 -8.90 -3.61 -8.01
N LYS A 117 -9.07 -4.84 -7.54
CA LYS A 117 -8.08 -5.89 -7.72
C LYS A 117 -7.82 -6.14 -9.22
N HIS A 118 -6.57 -6.27 -9.62
CA HIS A 118 -6.22 -6.50 -11.01
C HIS A 118 -4.99 -7.38 -11.17
N GLN A 119 -5.12 -8.38 -12.00
CA GLN A 119 -4.01 -9.22 -12.43
C GLN A 119 -3.39 -8.64 -13.71
N PHE A 120 -2.15 -8.19 -13.61
CA PHE A 120 -1.36 -7.80 -14.77
C PHE A 120 -0.71 -9.05 -15.38
N VAL A 121 -0.82 -9.18 -16.68
CA VAL A 121 -0.11 -10.23 -17.44
C VAL A 121 0.89 -9.55 -18.37
N VAL A 122 2.16 -9.82 -18.17
CA VAL A 122 3.25 -9.31 -19.01
C VAL A 122 3.76 -10.46 -19.87
N THR A 123 3.64 -10.32 -21.19
CA THR A 123 4.11 -11.32 -22.15
C THR A 123 5.25 -10.74 -22.98
N LYS A 124 6.38 -11.45 -23.04
CA LYS A 124 7.51 -11.10 -23.90
C LYS A 124 7.54 -11.96 -25.15
N ASN A 125 7.50 -11.32 -26.29
CA ASN A 125 7.65 -11.96 -27.58
C ASN A 125 9.00 -11.59 -28.20
N ILE A 126 9.76 -12.59 -28.63
CA ILE A 126 11.02 -12.41 -29.37
C ILE A 126 10.88 -13.13 -30.69
N ASP A 127 11.06 -12.39 -31.79
CA ASP A 127 10.92 -12.90 -33.16
C ASP A 127 9.56 -13.60 -33.43
N GLY A 128 8.48 -13.03 -32.85
CA GLY A 128 7.11 -13.55 -32.96
C GLY A 128 6.81 -14.78 -32.08
N MET A 129 7.78 -15.23 -31.28
CA MET A 129 7.57 -16.33 -30.33
C MET A 129 7.48 -15.83 -28.91
N GLU A 130 6.44 -16.25 -28.19
CA GLU A 130 6.31 -15.99 -26.76
C GLU A 130 7.42 -16.72 -25.99
N ARG A 131 8.18 -15.96 -25.22
CA ARG A 131 9.35 -16.47 -24.45
C ARG A 131 9.08 -16.50 -22.96
N GLU A 132 8.28 -15.57 -22.46
CA GLU A 132 8.00 -15.43 -21.05
C GLU A 132 6.62 -14.81 -20.86
N ALA A 133 5.82 -15.40 -19.98
CA ALA A 133 4.60 -14.78 -19.45
C ALA A 133 4.71 -14.73 -17.93
N THR A 134 4.60 -13.53 -17.37
CA THR A 134 4.63 -13.34 -15.92
C THR A 134 3.34 -12.63 -15.51
N SER A 135 2.66 -13.15 -14.49
CA SER A 135 1.48 -12.47 -13.96
C SER A 135 1.75 -11.89 -12.57
N HIS A 136 1.24 -10.68 -12.34
CA HIS A 136 1.32 -9.99 -11.06
C HIS A 136 -0.07 -9.51 -10.67
N GLU A 137 -0.56 -9.98 -9.54
CA GLU A 137 -1.80 -9.48 -8.96
C GLU A 137 -1.48 -8.32 -8.03
N VAL A 138 -2.26 -7.23 -8.15
CA VAL A 138 -2.21 -6.06 -7.27
C VAL A 138 -3.60 -5.88 -6.66
N ASP A 139 -3.67 -5.80 -5.34
CA ASP A 139 -4.93 -5.81 -4.59
C ASP A 139 -5.83 -4.60 -4.91
N HIS A 140 -5.23 -3.44 -5.16
CA HIS A 140 -5.97 -2.21 -5.44
C HIS A 140 -5.30 -1.43 -6.57
N VAL A 141 -5.95 -1.37 -7.72
CA VAL A 141 -5.47 -0.65 -8.90
C VAL A 141 -6.45 0.45 -9.25
N ARG A 142 -5.96 1.68 -9.35
CA ARG A 142 -6.74 2.84 -9.78
C ARG A 142 -6.23 3.37 -11.11
N ARG A 143 -6.98 3.13 -12.17
CA ARG A 143 -6.66 3.61 -13.52
C ARG A 143 -7.30 4.96 -13.78
N VAL A 144 -6.53 5.88 -14.34
CA VAL A 144 -7.00 7.19 -14.76
C VAL A 144 -6.72 7.30 -16.25
N PRO A 145 -7.76 7.26 -17.11
CA PRO A 145 -7.58 7.30 -18.56
C PRO A 145 -6.73 8.48 -19.00
N ALA A 146 -5.81 8.25 -19.94
CA ALA A 146 -4.85 9.22 -20.49
C ALA A 146 -3.86 9.84 -19.47
N VAL A 147 -3.89 9.42 -18.20
CA VAL A 147 -2.96 9.89 -17.15
C VAL A 147 -2.04 8.77 -16.73
N GLY A 148 -2.58 7.65 -16.24
CA GLY A 148 -1.79 6.53 -15.79
C GLY A 148 -2.53 5.64 -14.77
N THR A 149 -1.75 4.87 -14.02
CA THR A 149 -2.28 3.86 -13.11
C THR A 149 -1.54 3.93 -11.77
N ILE A 150 -2.28 3.83 -10.67
CA ILE A 150 -1.72 3.66 -9.33
C ILE A 150 -1.97 2.22 -8.88
N GLY A 151 -0.94 1.53 -8.40
CA GLY A 151 -1.04 0.26 -7.70
C GLY A 151 -0.95 0.48 -6.19
N CYS A 152 -1.76 -0.22 -5.38
CA CYS A 152 -1.73 -0.10 -3.93
C CYS A 152 -1.86 -1.48 -3.28
N GLU A 153 -1.00 -1.77 -2.31
CA GLU A 153 -1.00 -2.97 -1.48
C GLU A 153 -1.21 -2.63 -0.02
N ILE A 154 -1.91 -3.50 0.70
CA ILE A 154 -2.16 -3.38 2.14
C ILE A 154 -1.51 -4.55 2.86
N GLU A 155 -0.34 -4.29 3.44
CA GLU A 155 0.43 -5.27 4.17
C GLU A 155 0.21 -5.10 5.68
N TRP A 156 -0.75 -5.87 6.24
CA TRP A 156 -1.17 -5.71 7.64
C TRP A 156 -0.32 -6.50 8.63
N ASN A 157 -0.28 -7.82 8.53
CA ASN A 157 0.47 -8.71 9.44
C ASN A 157 1.03 -9.94 8.74
N ASN A 158 1.30 -9.82 7.46
CA ASN A 158 1.96 -10.83 6.66
C ASN A 158 3.42 -11.03 7.12
N LYS A 159 4.09 -12.06 6.62
CA LYS A 159 5.53 -12.22 6.82
C LYS A 159 6.27 -11.09 6.10
N ASP A 160 7.33 -10.57 6.70
CA ASP A 160 8.04 -9.40 6.18
C ASP A 160 8.63 -9.56 4.75
N PRO A 161 8.96 -10.76 4.19
CA PRO A 161 9.33 -10.90 2.79
C PRO A 161 8.25 -10.55 1.76
N PHE A 162 7.00 -10.39 2.16
CA PHE A 162 5.95 -9.92 1.26
C PHE A 162 6.24 -8.51 0.73
N PHE A 163 6.87 -7.65 1.52
CA PHE A 163 7.35 -6.37 1.01
C PHE A 163 8.34 -6.49 -0.15
N ASP A 164 9.21 -7.50 -0.13
CA ASP A 164 10.17 -7.71 -1.22
C ASP A 164 9.41 -8.11 -2.50
N ARG A 165 8.39 -8.96 -2.39
CA ARG A 165 7.51 -9.35 -3.50
C ARG A 165 6.79 -8.15 -4.10
N ASP A 166 6.12 -7.35 -3.27
CA ASP A 166 5.28 -6.24 -3.74
C ASP A 166 6.12 -5.10 -4.33
N LEU A 167 7.22 -4.75 -3.68
CA LEU A 167 8.15 -3.75 -4.19
C LEU A 167 8.79 -4.17 -5.53
N GLU A 168 9.17 -5.44 -5.68
CA GLU A 168 9.69 -5.95 -6.96
C GLU A 168 8.59 -6.02 -8.04
N ASN A 169 7.35 -6.35 -7.67
CA ASN A 169 6.21 -6.28 -8.59
C ASN A 169 5.97 -4.85 -9.06
N PHE A 170 5.94 -3.88 -8.18
CA PHE A 170 5.81 -2.47 -8.55
C PHE A 170 6.94 -1.99 -9.44
N LYS A 171 8.18 -2.36 -9.13
CA LYS A 171 9.34 -2.06 -9.98
C LYS A 171 9.17 -2.60 -11.40
N ARG A 172 8.78 -3.88 -11.56
CA ARG A 172 8.57 -4.51 -12.87
C ARG A 172 7.42 -3.87 -13.63
N LEU A 173 6.26 -3.70 -12.98
CA LEU A 173 5.10 -3.09 -13.60
C LEU A 173 5.36 -1.63 -14.02
N HIS A 174 6.15 -0.90 -13.22
CA HIS A 174 6.56 0.46 -13.57
C HIS A 174 7.53 0.48 -14.77
N ALA A 175 8.47 -0.43 -14.83
CA ALA A 175 9.41 -0.55 -15.95
C ALA A 175 8.69 -0.87 -17.27
N GLU A 176 7.59 -1.61 -17.23
CA GLU A 176 6.73 -1.93 -18.37
C GLU A 176 5.67 -0.85 -18.66
N GLY A 177 5.67 0.25 -17.90
CA GLY A 177 4.69 1.33 -18.05
C GLY A 177 3.26 0.97 -17.63
N ALA A 178 3.07 -0.18 -16.95
CA ALA A 178 1.77 -0.64 -16.49
C ALA A 178 1.24 0.12 -15.28
N ILE A 179 2.13 0.61 -14.40
CA ILE A 179 1.81 1.51 -13.30
C ILE A 179 2.71 2.74 -13.30
N SER A 180 2.18 3.86 -12.84
CA SER A 180 2.90 5.12 -12.67
C SER A 180 3.49 5.28 -11.27
N VAL A 181 2.75 4.82 -10.25
CA VAL A 181 3.10 4.94 -8.83
C VAL A 181 2.64 3.69 -8.08
N GLY A 182 3.47 3.20 -7.16
CA GLY A 182 3.10 2.21 -6.17
C GLY A 182 2.79 2.84 -4.81
N VAL A 183 1.81 2.31 -4.11
CA VAL A 183 1.43 2.70 -2.74
C VAL A 183 1.47 1.47 -1.84
N ILE A 184 2.09 1.58 -0.67
CA ILE A 184 2.06 0.52 0.34
C ILE A 184 1.51 1.08 1.64
N LEU A 185 0.45 0.44 2.16
CA LEU A 185 -0.11 0.68 3.48
C LEU A 185 0.35 -0.44 4.42
N THR A 186 0.84 -0.07 5.61
CA THR A 186 1.22 -1.05 6.63
C THR A 186 1.04 -0.50 8.04
N ARG A 187 1.28 -1.31 9.06
CA ARG A 187 1.32 -0.81 10.45
C ARG A 187 2.46 0.18 10.60
N GLY A 188 2.12 1.38 11.08
CA GLY A 188 3.08 2.45 11.33
C GLY A 188 3.93 2.21 12.58
N SER A 189 4.93 3.07 12.76
CA SER A 189 5.88 3.02 13.87
C SER A 189 5.19 3.08 15.23
N SER A 190 4.26 4.02 15.41
CA SER A 190 3.54 4.20 16.67
C SER A 190 2.61 3.02 16.99
N LEU A 191 1.94 2.46 15.98
CA LEU A 191 1.08 1.29 16.16
C LEU A 191 1.90 0.04 16.51
N GLN A 192 3.02 -0.19 15.81
CA GLN A 192 3.89 -1.31 16.08
C GLN A 192 4.52 -1.22 17.48
N ALA A 193 5.02 -0.07 17.86
CA ALA A 193 5.61 0.16 19.19
C ALA A 193 4.54 0.07 20.30
N GLY A 194 3.33 0.59 20.04
CA GLY A 194 2.22 0.58 21.00
C GLY A 194 1.49 -0.74 21.14
N MET A 195 1.70 -1.72 20.23
CA MET A 195 0.88 -2.94 20.13
C MET A 195 0.77 -3.70 21.48
N ARG A 196 1.87 -3.85 22.21
CA ARG A 196 1.83 -4.53 23.52
C ARG A 196 1.02 -3.77 24.55
N GLY A 197 1.13 -2.43 24.57
CA GLY A 197 0.34 -1.57 25.45
C GLY A 197 -1.16 -1.71 25.17
N LEU A 198 -1.54 -1.63 23.91
CA LEU A 198 -2.93 -1.76 23.47
C LEU A 198 -3.54 -3.13 23.84
N VAL A 199 -2.82 -4.21 23.56
CA VAL A 199 -3.27 -5.57 23.92
C VAL A 199 -3.32 -5.76 25.44
N ARG A 200 -2.35 -5.19 26.19
CA ARG A 200 -2.34 -5.22 27.65
C ARG A 200 -3.52 -4.46 28.25
N GLU A 201 -3.81 -3.26 27.73
CA GLU A 201 -4.94 -2.45 28.16
C GLU A 201 -6.29 -3.17 27.87
N PHE A 202 -6.43 -3.81 26.70
CA PHE A 202 -7.57 -4.68 26.43
C PHE A 202 -7.70 -5.78 27.49
N ALA A 203 -6.62 -6.50 27.80
CA ALA A 203 -6.65 -7.57 28.78
C ALA A 203 -7.07 -7.07 30.16
N GLN A 204 -6.57 -5.92 30.60
CA GLN A 204 -6.92 -5.31 31.89
C GLN A 204 -8.37 -4.84 31.92
N THR A 205 -8.81 -4.11 30.89
CA THR A 205 -10.18 -3.58 30.80
C THR A 205 -11.21 -4.70 30.76
N ARG A 206 -10.90 -5.80 30.07
CA ARG A 206 -11.77 -6.98 29.93
C ARG A 206 -11.55 -8.02 31.03
N ARG A 207 -10.71 -7.73 32.04
CA ARG A 207 -10.42 -8.59 33.21
C ARG A 207 -9.96 -10.00 32.81
N VAL A 208 -9.00 -10.06 31.88
CA VAL A 208 -8.40 -11.34 31.46
C VAL A 208 -7.45 -11.84 32.55
N THR A 209 -7.87 -12.85 33.29
CA THR A 209 -7.11 -13.41 34.43
C THR A 209 -6.69 -14.87 34.21
N ASP A 210 -7.33 -15.56 33.24
CA ASP A 210 -7.14 -16.99 32.98
C ASP A 210 -7.62 -17.35 31.56
N PHE A 211 -7.55 -18.62 31.20
CA PHE A 211 -8.02 -19.10 29.89
C PHE A 211 -9.54 -19.08 29.74
N ASP A 212 -10.29 -19.21 30.82
CA ASP A 212 -11.75 -19.19 30.79
C ASP A 212 -12.24 -17.78 30.45
N SER A 213 -11.63 -16.75 31.04
CA SER A 213 -11.90 -15.35 30.71
C SER A 213 -11.57 -15.00 29.25
N LEU A 214 -10.48 -15.55 28.69
CA LEU A 214 -10.17 -15.42 27.26
C LEU A 214 -11.23 -16.09 26.38
N SER A 215 -11.61 -17.31 26.72
CA SER A 215 -12.64 -18.08 25.99
C SER A 215 -13.98 -17.36 26.00
N ALA A 216 -14.38 -16.78 27.14
CA ALA A 216 -15.59 -15.98 27.24
C ALA A 216 -15.61 -14.77 26.29
N LEU A 217 -14.44 -14.20 26.00
CA LEU A 217 -14.26 -13.11 25.03
C LEU A 217 -14.21 -13.58 23.58
N GLY A 218 -14.17 -14.89 23.32
CA GLY A 218 -14.03 -15.45 21.97
C GLY A 218 -12.57 -15.67 21.54
N VAL A 219 -11.60 -15.53 22.46
CA VAL A 219 -10.18 -15.76 22.19
C VAL A 219 -9.82 -17.19 22.57
N LEU A 220 -9.40 -18.00 21.59
CA LEU A 220 -9.09 -19.41 21.77
C LEU A 220 -7.61 -19.67 21.45
N PRO A 221 -6.72 -19.65 22.48
CA PRO A 221 -5.33 -19.96 22.28
C PRO A 221 -5.12 -21.42 21.84
N THR A 222 -4.16 -21.64 20.94
CA THR A 222 -3.76 -22.99 20.53
C THR A 222 -3.09 -23.75 21.68
N PRO A 223 -3.01 -25.10 21.64
CA PRO A 223 -2.33 -25.87 22.67
C PRO A 223 -0.85 -25.44 22.91
N LYS A 224 -0.17 -24.99 21.85
CA LYS A 224 1.18 -24.46 21.96
C LYS A 224 1.21 -23.12 22.72
N GLN A 225 0.28 -22.23 22.42
CA GLN A 225 0.16 -20.93 23.11
C GLN A 225 -0.19 -21.13 24.59
N ILE A 226 -1.11 -22.04 24.90
CA ILE A 226 -1.48 -22.40 26.29
C ILE A 226 -0.25 -22.84 27.06
N ARG A 227 0.57 -23.76 26.51
CA ARG A 227 1.79 -24.22 27.18
C ARG A 227 2.77 -23.06 27.41
N ASN A 228 3.00 -22.22 26.41
CA ASN A 228 3.91 -21.09 26.52
C ASN A 228 3.45 -20.07 27.58
N ILE A 229 2.15 -19.76 27.62
CA ILE A 229 1.57 -18.83 28.60
C ILE A 229 1.71 -19.40 30.02
N ARG A 230 1.34 -20.67 30.23
CA ARG A 230 1.51 -21.34 31.54
C ARG A 230 2.95 -21.30 31.99
N GLN A 231 3.88 -21.73 31.16
CA GLN A 231 5.31 -21.72 31.47
C GLN A 231 5.82 -20.32 31.86
N ARG A 232 5.26 -19.27 31.20
CA ARG A 232 5.65 -17.87 31.48
C ARG A 232 5.09 -17.39 32.82
N VAL A 233 3.86 -17.76 33.18
CA VAL A 233 3.19 -17.42 34.45
C VAL A 233 3.89 -18.17 35.64
N GLU A 234 4.26 -19.45 35.45
CA GLU A 234 4.86 -20.29 36.43
C GLU A 234 6.34 -19.98 36.68
N ARG A 235 6.94 -19.06 35.94
CA ARG A 235 8.35 -18.73 36.05
C ARG A 235 8.60 -17.91 37.31
N GLU A 236 9.39 -18.44 38.23
CA GLU A 236 9.74 -17.80 39.51
C GLU A 236 10.60 -16.54 39.33
N GLN A 237 11.52 -16.58 38.34
CA GLN A 237 12.32 -15.41 37.99
C GLN A 237 11.53 -14.48 37.08
N ASP A 238 11.41 -13.21 37.45
CA ASP A 238 10.66 -12.18 36.72
C ASP A 238 9.17 -12.57 36.56
N PRO A 239 8.40 -12.63 37.67
CA PRO A 239 7.02 -13.07 37.65
C PRO A 239 6.13 -12.14 36.84
N VAL A 240 5.24 -12.70 36.02
CA VAL A 240 4.29 -11.97 35.17
C VAL A 240 2.90 -12.54 35.41
N ASP A 241 1.93 -11.66 35.54
CA ASP A 241 0.53 -12.07 35.64
C ASP A 241 0.04 -12.73 34.32
N PHE A 242 -1.11 -13.40 34.39
CA PHE A 242 -1.67 -14.09 33.23
C PHE A 242 -1.89 -13.14 32.05
N ALA A 243 -2.43 -11.92 32.28
CA ALA A 243 -2.69 -10.94 31.24
C ALA A 243 -1.39 -10.51 30.53
N GLY A 244 -0.28 -10.37 31.27
CA GLY A 244 1.03 -10.07 30.71
C GLY A 244 1.61 -11.21 29.89
N ALA A 245 1.59 -12.43 30.44
CA ALA A 245 2.06 -13.61 29.74
C ALA A 245 1.28 -13.86 28.43
N TRP A 246 -0.04 -13.69 28.47
CA TRP A 246 -0.87 -13.77 27.28
C TRP A 246 -0.56 -12.66 26.28
N THR A 247 -0.48 -11.40 26.73
CA THR A 247 -0.14 -10.26 25.87
C THR A 247 1.17 -10.48 25.12
N ASP A 248 2.22 -10.86 25.85
CA ASP A 248 3.55 -11.11 25.27
C ASP A 248 3.52 -12.24 24.26
N ASN A 249 2.83 -13.33 24.57
CA ASN A 249 2.67 -14.46 23.67
C ASN A 249 1.89 -14.07 22.43
N PHE A 250 0.76 -13.38 22.59
CA PHE A 250 -0.11 -12.94 21.50
C PHE A 250 0.64 -12.02 20.54
N VAL A 251 1.22 -10.94 21.05
CA VAL A 251 1.91 -9.93 20.22
C VAL A 251 3.12 -10.52 19.51
N SER A 252 3.92 -11.35 20.21
CA SER A 252 5.10 -11.97 19.60
C SER A 252 4.73 -12.93 18.47
N ASN A 253 3.60 -13.64 18.58
CA ASN A 253 3.16 -14.57 17.54
C ASN A 253 2.49 -13.87 16.36
N LYS A 254 1.64 -12.87 16.62
CA LYS A 254 0.81 -12.24 15.56
C LYS A 254 1.44 -10.99 14.96
N PHE A 255 2.14 -10.19 15.76
CA PHE A 255 2.70 -8.89 15.38
C PHE A 255 4.20 -8.78 15.69
N GLY A 256 4.88 -9.92 15.71
CA GLY A 256 6.32 -10.00 16.01
C GLY A 256 7.19 -9.34 14.92
N ALA A 257 8.49 -9.26 15.22
CA ALA A 257 9.49 -8.59 14.38
C ALA A 257 9.64 -9.17 12.95
N ALA A 258 9.15 -10.41 12.71
CA ALA A 258 9.18 -11.06 11.39
C ALA A 258 7.92 -10.77 10.54
N THR A 259 7.06 -9.85 10.97
CA THR A 259 5.86 -9.45 10.23
C THR A 259 6.01 -8.09 9.58
N THR A 260 5.11 -7.78 8.64
CA THR A 260 5.09 -6.50 7.93
C THR A 260 4.78 -5.34 8.87
N HIS A 261 5.65 -4.34 8.91
CA HIS A 261 5.48 -3.07 9.62
C HIS A 261 6.47 -2.02 9.09
N TRP A 262 6.30 -0.77 9.52
CA TRP A 262 6.97 0.40 8.99
C TRP A 262 8.49 0.26 8.88
N GLU A 263 9.18 -0.10 9.97
CA GLU A 263 10.64 -0.19 9.99
C GLU A 263 11.16 -1.27 9.02
N LYS A 264 10.39 -2.34 8.83
CA LYS A 264 10.73 -3.39 7.86
C LYS A 264 10.59 -2.89 6.42
N LEU A 265 9.53 -2.14 6.13
CA LEU A 265 9.32 -1.51 4.84
C LEU A 265 10.43 -0.50 4.53
N GLN A 266 10.72 0.42 5.47
CA GLN A 266 11.79 1.41 5.32
C GLN A 266 13.15 0.75 5.09
N ALA A 267 13.48 -0.31 5.83
CA ALA A 267 14.75 -1.03 5.67
C ALA A 267 14.93 -1.62 4.26
N ARG A 268 13.85 -2.03 3.59
CA ARG A 268 13.90 -2.53 2.20
C ARG A 268 14.07 -1.41 1.19
N VAL A 269 13.25 -0.39 1.31
CA VAL A 269 13.32 0.77 0.40
C VAL A 269 14.66 1.50 0.52
N ALA A 270 15.23 1.60 1.72
CA ALA A 270 16.57 2.17 1.95
C ALA A 270 17.68 1.38 1.22
N ARG A 271 17.51 0.08 1.02
CA ARG A 271 18.43 -0.77 0.24
C ARG A 271 18.17 -0.73 -1.27
N GLY A 272 17.17 0.04 -1.72
CA GLY A 272 16.83 0.20 -3.12
C GLY A 272 15.82 -0.81 -3.67
N VAL A 273 15.20 -1.64 -2.81
CA VAL A 273 14.13 -2.54 -3.26
C VAL A 273 12.96 -1.70 -3.76
N GLY A 274 12.43 -2.02 -4.93
CA GLY A 274 11.37 -1.25 -5.59
C GLY A 274 11.84 -0.11 -6.50
N ASN A 275 13.12 0.31 -6.42
CA ASN A 275 13.64 1.33 -7.32
C ASN A 275 13.67 0.83 -8.78
N PRO A 276 13.35 1.69 -9.78
CA PRO A 276 13.10 3.14 -9.70
C PRO A 276 11.61 3.53 -9.58
N CYS A 277 10.68 2.60 -9.27
CA CYS A 277 9.25 2.91 -9.18
C CYS A 277 9.01 4.08 -8.19
N PRO A 278 8.25 5.11 -8.56
CA PRO A 278 7.76 6.10 -7.62
C PRO A 278 6.87 5.44 -6.56
N LEU A 279 7.16 5.70 -5.27
CA LEU A 279 6.46 5.05 -4.16
C LEU A 279 5.91 6.05 -3.16
N LEU A 280 4.67 5.81 -2.69
CA LEU A 280 4.10 6.40 -1.49
C LEU A 280 3.95 5.31 -0.43
N LEU A 281 4.63 5.48 0.69
CA LEU A 281 4.59 4.57 1.82
C LEU A 281 3.76 5.22 2.93
N ILE A 282 2.84 4.46 3.51
CA ILE A 282 1.91 4.93 4.55
C ILE A 282 1.89 3.95 5.71
N GLY A 283 2.25 4.44 6.89
CA GLY A 283 2.17 3.70 8.15
C GLY A 283 0.97 4.13 8.98
N LEU A 284 0.14 3.17 9.35
CA LEU A 284 -1.08 3.36 10.13
C LEU A 284 -0.75 3.61 11.61
N PRO A 285 -1.22 4.70 12.25
CA PRO A 285 -0.84 5.06 13.60
C PRO A 285 -1.65 4.33 14.67
N ALA A 286 -1.14 4.32 15.91
CA ALA A 286 -1.89 3.84 17.07
C ALA A 286 -3.17 4.64 17.34
N SER A 287 -3.23 5.91 16.92
CA SER A 287 -4.37 6.80 17.15
C SER A 287 -5.66 6.40 16.44
N ILE A 288 -5.62 5.48 15.47
CA ILE A 288 -6.83 4.93 14.83
C ILE A 288 -7.45 3.80 15.65
N VAL A 289 -6.76 3.28 16.67
CA VAL A 289 -7.28 2.19 17.50
C VAL A 289 -8.36 2.72 18.43
N VAL A 290 -9.49 2.05 18.44
CA VAL A 290 -10.62 2.36 19.32
C VAL A 290 -10.93 1.16 20.23
N PHE A 291 -11.11 1.40 21.52
CA PHE A 291 -11.51 0.36 22.46
C PHE A 291 -13.02 0.19 22.39
N ASP A 292 -13.43 -0.92 21.82
CA ASP A 292 -14.83 -1.33 21.73
C ASP A 292 -15.16 -2.41 22.78
N ASN A 293 -16.45 -2.64 23.01
CA ASN A 293 -16.95 -3.65 23.94
C ASN A 293 -17.51 -4.89 23.23
N ALA A 294 -17.26 -5.02 21.94
CA ALA A 294 -17.71 -6.17 21.17
C ALA A 294 -17.06 -7.48 21.67
N ARG A 295 -17.67 -8.60 21.33
CA ARG A 295 -17.02 -9.91 21.45
C ARG A 295 -15.98 -10.02 20.35
N VAL A 296 -14.87 -10.64 20.67
CA VAL A 296 -13.86 -11.00 19.67
C VAL A 296 -14.45 -12.08 18.77
N GLU A 297 -14.56 -11.80 17.49
CA GLU A 297 -15.04 -12.78 16.52
C GLU A 297 -13.84 -13.41 15.79
N PRO A 298 -13.88 -14.73 15.54
CA PRO A 298 -12.89 -15.38 14.68
C PRO A 298 -12.87 -14.68 13.31
N LEU A 299 -11.73 -14.65 12.66
CA LEU A 299 -11.67 -14.27 11.25
C LEU A 299 -12.30 -15.41 10.45
N ASP A 300 -13.22 -15.07 9.55
CA ASP A 300 -13.74 -16.03 8.59
C ASP A 300 -12.57 -16.46 7.69
N GLU A 301 -12.41 -17.77 7.50
CA GLU A 301 -11.54 -18.29 6.45
C GLU A 301 -12.20 -17.92 5.11
N ASP A 302 -11.82 -16.77 4.55
CA ASP A 302 -12.29 -16.35 3.23
C ASP A 302 -11.83 -17.39 2.21
N SER A 303 -12.80 -18.10 1.65
CA SER A 303 -12.61 -19.19 0.70
C SER A 303 -12.03 -18.75 -0.65
N ASP A 304 -11.80 -17.46 -0.87
CA ASP A 304 -11.34 -16.94 -2.16
C ASP A 304 -9.82 -16.92 -2.34
N ASP A 305 -9.04 -16.81 -1.27
CA ASP A 305 -7.56 -16.82 -1.38
C ASP A 305 -6.96 -18.23 -1.47
N LEU A 306 -7.72 -19.28 -1.13
CA LEU A 306 -7.26 -20.68 -1.24
C LEU A 306 -7.35 -21.25 -2.69
N LYS A 307 -7.94 -20.53 -3.64
CA LYS A 307 -8.08 -20.98 -5.04
C LYS A 307 -6.96 -20.51 -5.96
N ALA A 308 -6.08 -19.61 -5.50
CA ALA A 308 -5.01 -19.06 -6.32
C ALA A 308 -3.70 -19.87 -6.30
N ASP A 309 -3.56 -20.85 -5.38
CA ASP A 309 -2.33 -21.66 -5.22
C ASP A 309 -2.50 -23.13 -5.67
N ARG A 310 -3.36 -23.40 -6.66
CA ARG A 310 -3.45 -24.71 -7.30
C ARG A 310 -3.22 -24.65 -8.79
#